data_00d1a9ddc5c6a7357952b3e618ee7002
#
_entry.id   00d1a9ddc5c6a7357952b3e618ee7002
#
_cell.length_a   1.000
_cell.length_b   1.000
_cell.length_c   1.000
_cell.angle_alpha   90.00
_cell.angle_beta   90.00
_cell.angle_gamma   90.00
#
_symmetry.space_group_name_H-M   'P 1'
#
loop_
_entity.id
_entity.type
_entity.pdbx_description
1 polymer ?
#
loop_
_entity_poly.entity_id
_entity_poly.type
_entity_poly.pdbx_seq_one_letter_code
_entity_poly.pdbx_strand_id
1 'polypeptide(L)'
;PMPLKAGEMSLHHTKLVHSSRENNYHDRRIGVGLSFIPARVRPMHEPTPTALLVRGKIHHDGFIMEQRLKSPETDEARELHAEAVQRFRARQDSGSAISNQSES
;
A
#
# COMPACT_ATOMS: atom_id res chain seq x y z
N PRO A 1 -17.47 -1.50 -16.94
CA PRO A 1 -17.66 -0.53 -15.89
C PRO A 1 -18.15 -1.23 -14.62
N MET A 2 -17.58 -0.87 -13.47
CA MET A 2 -17.98 -1.40 -12.17
C MET A 2 -18.37 -0.21 -11.28
N PRO A 3 -19.59 0.32 -11.45
CA PRO A 3 -20.05 1.41 -10.61
C PRO A 3 -20.31 0.90 -9.19
N LEU A 4 -19.84 1.64 -8.21
CA LEU A 4 -20.06 1.37 -6.79
C LEU A 4 -20.91 2.47 -6.19
N LYS A 5 -21.84 2.09 -5.32
CA LYS A 5 -22.60 3.03 -4.50
C LYS A 5 -21.83 3.39 -3.23
N ALA A 6 -22.25 4.44 -2.56
CA ALA A 6 -21.67 4.79 -1.25
C ALA A 6 -21.76 3.62 -0.27
N GLY A 7 -20.66 3.28 0.38
CA GLY A 7 -20.54 2.14 1.29
C GLY A 7 -20.18 0.80 0.64
N GLU A 8 -20.12 0.72 -0.68
CA GLU A 8 -19.68 -0.46 -1.40
C GLU A 8 -18.17 -0.44 -1.65
N MET A 9 -17.57 -1.62 -1.77
CA MET A 9 -16.18 -1.79 -2.15
C MET A 9 -16.01 -2.90 -3.17
N SER A 10 -14.90 -2.89 -3.89
CA SER A 10 -14.50 -4.00 -4.76
C SER A 10 -13.27 -4.71 -4.18
N LEU A 11 -13.23 -6.03 -4.34
CA LEU A 11 -12.06 -6.84 -4.05
C LEU A 11 -11.53 -7.40 -5.36
N HIS A 12 -10.25 -7.23 -5.62
CA HIS A 12 -9.61 -7.77 -6.81
C HIS A 12 -8.14 -8.09 -6.54
N HIS A 13 -7.60 -8.99 -7.32
CA HIS A 13 -6.19 -9.32 -7.27
C HIS A 13 -5.34 -8.16 -7.77
N THR A 14 -4.18 -7.91 -7.16
CA THR A 14 -3.28 -6.80 -7.52
C THR A 14 -2.80 -6.81 -8.97
N LYS A 15 -2.72 -8.00 -9.59
CA LYS A 15 -2.37 -8.18 -11.02
C LYS A 15 -3.53 -7.98 -11.99
N LEU A 16 -4.74 -7.69 -11.50
CA LEU A 16 -5.86 -7.39 -12.38
C LEU A 16 -5.61 -6.07 -13.09
N VAL A 17 -5.54 -6.11 -14.40
CA VAL A 17 -5.44 -4.89 -15.23
C VAL A 17 -6.74 -4.10 -15.08
N HIS A 18 -6.61 -2.89 -14.60
CA HIS A 18 -7.74 -2.01 -14.37
C HIS A 18 -7.36 -0.57 -14.68
N SER A 19 -8.35 0.18 -15.09
CA SER A 19 -8.19 1.60 -15.37
C SER A 19 -9.45 2.36 -15.00
N SER A 20 -9.33 3.65 -14.85
CA SER A 20 -10.45 4.58 -14.73
C SER A 20 -10.35 5.61 -15.83
N ARG A 21 -11.49 6.00 -16.38
CA ARG A 21 -11.55 7.19 -17.23
C ARG A 21 -11.25 8.43 -16.40
N GLU A 22 -10.87 9.50 -17.05
CA GLU A 22 -10.74 10.81 -16.41
C GLU A 22 -12.02 11.22 -15.67
N ASN A 23 -11.84 12.02 -14.64
CA ASN A 23 -12.97 12.54 -13.88
C ASN A 23 -13.49 13.81 -14.55
N ASN A 24 -14.62 13.70 -15.25
CA ASN A 24 -15.31 14.81 -15.91
C ASN A 24 -16.36 15.48 -14.99
N TYR A 25 -16.36 15.13 -13.71
CA TYR A 25 -17.27 15.75 -12.74
C TYR A 25 -16.62 16.97 -12.11
N HIS A 26 -17.42 17.92 -11.65
CA HIS A 26 -16.92 19.18 -11.05
C HIS A 26 -16.28 18.99 -9.67
N ASP A 27 -16.43 17.82 -9.05
CA ASP A 27 -15.82 17.50 -7.75
C ASP A 27 -14.75 16.40 -7.88
N ARG A 28 -13.86 16.34 -6.91
CA ARG A 28 -12.79 15.37 -6.88
C ARG A 28 -13.31 13.95 -6.61
N ARG A 29 -12.71 12.95 -7.24
CA ARG A 29 -12.91 11.55 -6.92
C ARG A 29 -11.85 11.10 -5.93
N ILE A 30 -12.26 10.62 -4.76
CA ILE A 30 -11.38 10.06 -3.75
C ILE A 30 -11.55 8.54 -3.75
N GLY A 31 -10.43 7.82 -3.88
CA GLY A 31 -10.39 6.37 -3.75
C GLY A 31 -9.43 5.96 -2.63
N VAL A 32 -9.83 5.00 -1.81
CA VAL A 32 -8.96 4.39 -0.79
C VAL A 32 -8.65 2.97 -1.23
N GLY A 33 -7.36 2.70 -1.46
CA GLY A 33 -6.85 1.37 -1.80
C GLY A 33 -6.18 0.73 -0.59
N LEU A 34 -6.58 -0.49 -0.24
CA LEU A 34 -5.99 -1.28 0.83
C LEU A 34 -5.44 -2.58 0.24
N SER A 35 -4.16 -2.87 0.50
CA SER A 35 -3.54 -4.11 0.05
C SER A 35 -3.39 -5.09 1.21
N PHE A 36 -3.87 -6.31 1.03
CA PHE A 36 -3.73 -7.39 2.00
C PHE A 36 -2.85 -8.50 1.43
N ILE A 37 -1.95 -8.99 2.26
CA ILE A 37 -1.09 -10.14 1.94
C ILE A 37 -1.15 -11.19 3.05
N PRO A 38 -1.02 -12.47 2.74
CA PRO A 38 -0.91 -13.50 3.77
C PRO A 38 0.35 -13.30 4.62
N ALA A 39 0.24 -13.51 5.95
CA ALA A 39 1.34 -13.32 6.90
C ALA A 39 2.58 -14.21 6.63
N ARG A 40 2.46 -15.25 5.78
CA ARG A 40 3.58 -16.12 5.37
C ARG A 40 4.41 -15.57 4.21
N VAL A 41 3.92 -14.54 3.52
CA VAL A 41 4.61 -13.94 2.37
C VAL A 41 5.78 -13.11 2.88
N ARG A 42 6.94 -13.28 2.26
CA ARG A 42 8.15 -12.49 2.51
C ARG A 42 8.41 -11.55 1.35
N PRO A 43 8.84 -10.31 1.61
CA PRO A 43 9.32 -9.43 0.55
C PRO A 43 10.62 -9.99 -0.04
N MET A 44 10.82 -9.79 -1.33
CA MET A 44 11.98 -10.31 -2.07
C MET A 44 13.11 -9.27 -2.20
N HIS A 45 12.82 -8.00 -2.02
CA HIS A 45 13.74 -6.91 -2.32
C HIS A 45 13.75 -5.86 -1.21
N GLU A 46 14.90 -5.24 -1.03
CA GLU A 46 15.08 -4.06 -0.18
C GLU A 46 14.61 -2.77 -0.90
N PRO A 47 14.30 -1.70 -0.16
CA PRO A 47 14.27 -1.64 1.30
C PRO A 47 13.13 -2.43 1.92
N THR A 48 13.33 -2.92 3.15
CA THR A 48 12.33 -3.68 3.91
C THR A 48 11.03 -2.89 4.06
N PRO A 49 9.89 -3.43 3.57
CA PRO A 49 8.62 -2.72 3.65
C PRO A 49 8.02 -2.72 5.04
N THR A 50 7.13 -1.77 5.29
CA THR A 50 6.29 -1.75 6.48
C THR A 50 5.01 -2.57 6.28
N ALA A 51 4.44 -3.09 7.36
CA ALA A 51 3.15 -3.76 7.35
C ALA A 51 2.46 -3.66 8.71
N LEU A 52 1.14 -3.59 8.69
CA LEU A 52 0.31 -3.70 9.88
C LEU A 52 -0.27 -5.11 9.99
N LEU A 53 -0.02 -5.80 11.09
CA LEU A 53 -0.63 -7.10 11.34
C LEU A 53 -2.10 -6.93 11.69
N VAL A 54 -2.98 -7.27 10.75
CA VAL A 54 -4.44 -7.18 10.92
C VAL A 54 -4.99 -8.41 11.61
N ARG A 55 -4.50 -9.60 11.23
CA ARG A 55 -4.97 -10.89 11.75
C ARG A 55 -3.89 -11.96 11.66
N GLY A 56 -3.91 -12.91 12.59
CA GLY A 56 -3.01 -14.06 12.60
C GLY A 56 -1.69 -13.78 13.31
N LYS A 57 -0.66 -14.52 12.92
CA LYS A 57 0.71 -14.40 13.46
C LYS A 57 1.68 -14.33 12.31
N ILE A 58 2.70 -13.52 12.45
CA ILE A 58 3.86 -13.48 11.55
C ILE A 58 4.99 -14.29 12.19
N HIS A 59 5.68 -15.08 11.39
CA HIS A 59 6.75 -15.98 11.83
C HIS A 59 8.10 -15.65 11.18
N HIS A 60 8.27 -14.45 10.68
CA HIS A 60 9.49 -13.97 10.04
C HIS A 60 9.64 -12.46 10.27
N ASP A 61 10.82 -11.96 10.00
CA ASP A 61 11.26 -10.57 10.17
C ASP A 61 11.28 -9.76 8.87
N GLY A 62 10.59 -10.24 7.84
CA GLY A 62 10.59 -9.62 6.51
C GLY A 62 9.83 -8.29 6.42
N PHE A 63 9.20 -7.81 7.49
CA PHE A 63 8.50 -6.54 7.53
C PHE A 63 8.87 -5.74 8.78
N ILE A 64 8.94 -4.43 8.61
CA ILE A 64 8.94 -3.51 9.74
C ILE A 64 7.48 -3.35 10.17
N MET A 65 7.18 -3.79 11.39
CA MET A 65 5.80 -3.81 11.89
C MET A 65 5.36 -2.41 12.31
N GLU A 66 4.27 -1.95 11.69
CA GLU A 66 3.63 -0.70 12.07
C GLU A 66 2.81 -0.87 13.35
N GLN A 67 2.79 0.17 14.17
CA GLN A 67 2.00 0.22 15.38
C GLN A 67 0.58 0.74 15.09
N ARG A 68 -0.40 0.17 15.77
CA ARG A 68 -1.76 0.73 15.76
C ARG A 68 -1.77 2.02 16.55
N LEU A 69 -2.15 3.10 15.90
CA LEU A 69 -2.30 4.40 16.54
C LEU A 69 -3.54 4.41 17.43
N LYS A 70 -3.40 5.00 18.60
CA LYS A 70 -4.54 5.25 19.51
C LYS A 70 -5.40 6.42 19.03
N SER A 71 -4.77 7.41 18.43
CA SER A 71 -5.39 8.58 17.83
C SER A 71 -4.66 8.99 16.55
N PRO A 72 -5.36 9.28 15.45
CA PRO A 72 -4.73 9.66 14.19
C PRO A 72 -4.25 11.12 14.16
N GLU A 73 -4.63 11.94 15.12
CA GLU A 73 -4.40 13.40 15.10
C GLU A 73 -3.18 13.84 15.92
N THR A 74 -2.41 12.91 16.47
CA THR A 74 -1.22 13.21 17.28
C THR A 74 0.00 13.50 16.40
N ASP A 75 0.97 14.25 16.94
CA ASP A 75 2.24 14.49 16.26
C ASP A 75 3.01 13.19 16.05
N GLU A 76 2.97 12.26 17.02
CA GLU A 76 3.51 10.90 16.88
C GLU A 76 2.91 10.18 15.68
N ALA A 77 1.59 10.29 15.47
CA ALA A 77 0.94 9.68 14.32
C ALA A 77 1.41 10.27 12.99
N ARG A 78 1.65 11.58 12.94
CA ARG A 78 2.19 12.27 11.75
C ARG A 78 3.61 11.85 11.44
N GLU A 79 4.46 11.71 12.45
CA GLU A 79 5.85 11.25 12.31
C GLU A 79 5.91 9.81 11.79
N LEU A 80 5.18 8.89 12.42
CA LEU A 80 5.09 7.49 11.99
C LEU A 80 4.54 7.36 10.55
N HIS A 81 3.55 8.17 10.20
CA HIS A 81 3.02 8.21 8.84
C HIS A 81 4.07 8.72 7.84
N ALA A 82 4.77 9.79 8.16
CA ALA A 82 5.81 10.36 7.31
C ALA A 82 6.94 9.33 7.05
N GLU A 83 7.37 8.62 8.10
CA GLU A 83 8.37 7.55 7.98
C GLU A 83 7.88 6.40 7.08
N ALA A 84 6.67 5.91 7.29
CA ALA A 84 6.09 4.85 6.46
C ALA A 84 5.99 5.25 4.99
N VAL A 85 5.57 6.49 4.69
CA VAL A 85 5.51 7.03 3.33
C VAL A 85 6.90 7.14 2.70
N GLN A 86 7.90 7.59 3.45
CA GLN A 86 9.28 7.67 2.97
C GLN A 86 9.82 6.28 2.57
N ARG A 87 9.61 5.26 3.41
CA ARG A 87 10.00 3.88 3.11
C ARG A 87 9.28 3.33 1.89
N PHE A 88 7.99 3.60 1.76
CA PHE A 88 7.20 3.18 0.62
C PHE A 88 7.73 3.79 -0.70
N ARG A 89 8.04 5.09 -0.71
CA ARG A 89 8.62 5.77 -1.89
C ARG A 89 9.98 5.23 -2.26
N ALA A 90 10.88 5.07 -1.30
CA ALA A 90 12.21 4.51 -1.54
C ALA A 90 12.15 3.11 -2.19
N ARG A 91 11.13 2.31 -1.83
CA ARG A 91 10.91 1.00 -2.42
C ARG A 91 10.38 1.08 -3.86
N GLN A 92 9.54 2.04 -4.18
CA GLN A 92 9.07 2.24 -5.55
C GLN A 92 10.21 2.64 -6.48
N ASP A 93 11.09 3.53 -6.03
CA ASP A 93 12.24 4.00 -6.80
C ASP A 93 13.22 2.85 -7.09
N SER A 94 13.51 1.99 -6.10
CA SER A 94 14.36 0.82 -6.30
C SER A 94 13.76 -0.22 -7.23
N GLY A 95 12.43 -0.42 -7.20
CA GLY A 95 11.73 -1.32 -8.12
C GLY A 95 11.78 -0.85 -9.58
N SER A 96 11.69 0.44 -9.81
CA SER A 96 11.79 1.04 -11.15
C SER A 96 13.19 0.90 -11.76
N ALA A 97 14.23 0.94 -10.93
CA ALA A 97 15.61 0.76 -11.39
C ALA A 97 15.90 -0.67 -11.86
N ILE A 98 15.28 -1.68 -11.25
CA ILE A 98 15.45 -3.09 -11.63
C ILE A 98 14.78 -3.40 -12.97
N SER A 99 13.61 -2.83 -13.24
CA SER A 99 12.89 -3.06 -14.51
C SER A 99 13.63 -2.51 -15.73
N ASN A 100 14.37 -1.42 -15.58
CA ASN A 100 15.16 -0.82 -16.66
C ASN A 100 16.45 -1.57 -17.00
N GLN A 101 16.93 -2.48 -16.13
CA GLN A 101 18.13 -3.29 -16.38
C GLN A 101 17.83 -4.62 -17.08
N SER A 102 16.58 -5.04 -17.13
CA SER A 102 16.16 -6.30 -17.77
C SER A 102 15.81 -6.15 -19.27
N GLU A 103 15.84 -4.94 -19.82
CA GLU A 103 15.56 -4.64 -21.24
C GLU A 103 16.82 -4.28 -22.05
N SER A 104 18.03 -4.55 -21.52
CA SER A 104 19.30 -4.25 -22.21
C SER A 104 19.99 -5.50 -22.72
#